data_94fda7dcd5c748824cdc1175bf978bd1
#
_entry.id   94fda7dcd5c748824cdc1175bf978bd1
#
_cell.length_a   1.000
_cell.length_b   1.000
_cell.length_c   1.000
_cell.angle_alpha   90.00
_cell.angle_beta   90.00
_cell.angle_gamma   90.00
#
_symmetry.space_group_name_H-M   'P 1'
#
loop_
_entity.id
_entity.type
_entity.pdbx_description
1 polymer ?
#
loop_
_entity_poly.entity_id
_entity_poly.type
_entity_poly.pdbx_seq_one_letter_code
_entity_poly.pdbx_strand_id
1 'polypeptide(L)'
;CSFPSHNLNEVMSALISLIDSPDQTVAGLMKHIKGPDFPTGGIILNSKADLQLAYESGLGAIKIRGLWKIESLPRGKKQIILTAIPYSVNKSRLIEKIAEIIIAKKLPALTDVRDESDEKVRVVLEIKSTSDENKLMSYLFKHTELENNFQVNFNCLKPSGEPERLSLLEICQEFLKFRTQVITRRLNFELALIEKRLHLLTAFAVIFNELDKALKLIRSSKSRKEAHEKLQNYFKLDDDQTSAILEIPLYRLVGME
;
A
#
# COMPACT_ATOMS: atom_id res chain seq x y z
N CYS A 1 -4.71 10.63 13.53
CA CYS A 1 -3.61 9.66 13.49
C CYS A 1 -2.46 10.21 12.66
N SER A 2 -1.23 9.84 13.02
CA SER A 2 -0.02 10.24 12.29
C SER A 2 0.77 8.98 11.97
N PHE A 3 0.62 8.51 10.72
CA PHE A 3 1.35 7.36 10.21
C PHE A 3 2.51 7.85 9.34
N PRO A 4 3.76 7.46 9.63
CA PRO A 4 4.83 7.66 8.69
C PRO A 4 4.67 6.70 7.51
N SER A 5 5.07 7.14 6.31
CA SER A 5 5.14 6.26 5.15
C SER A 5 6.19 5.17 5.33
N HIS A 6 5.96 4.02 4.73
CA HIS A 6 6.87 2.87 4.76
C HIS A 6 7.11 2.34 3.35
N ASN A 7 8.23 1.69 3.13
CA ASN A 7 8.53 1.04 1.86
C ASN A 7 7.59 -0.15 1.63
N LEU A 8 6.88 -0.14 0.49
CA LEU A 8 5.88 -1.16 0.18
C LEU A 8 6.48 -2.58 0.14
N ASN A 9 7.67 -2.75 -0.43
CA ASN A 9 8.32 -4.05 -0.51
C ASN A 9 8.69 -4.60 0.88
N GLU A 10 9.14 -3.73 1.78
CA GLU A 10 9.44 -4.09 3.16
C GLU A 10 8.19 -4.53 3.92
N VAL A 11 7.08 -3.78 3.76
CA VAL A 11 5.79 -4.12 4.37
C VAL A 11 5.24 -5.43 3.82
N MET A 12 5.29 -5.65 2.49
CA MET A 12 4.82 -6.90 1.88
C MET A 12 5.66 -8.10 2.32
N SER A 13 6.98 -7.93 2.43
CA SER A 13 7.88 -8.99 2.95
C SER A 13 7.57 -9.34 4.41
N ALA A 14 7.25 -8.34 5.23
CA ALA A 14 6.83 -8.55 6.62
C ALA A 14 5.48 -9.30 6.70
N LEU A 15 4.51 -8.94 5.85
CA LEU A 15 3.21 -9.62 5.78
C LEU A 15 3.33 -11.07 5.33
N ILE A 16 4.18 -11.37 4.33
CA ILE A 16 4.47 -12.75 3.90
C ILE A 16 5.07 -13.54 5.06
N SER A 17 6.09 -12.99 5.72
CA SER A 17 6.71 -13.61 6.90
C SER A 17 5.70 -13.85 8.03
N LEU A 18 4.72 -12.96 8.21
CA LEU A 18 3.67 -13.12 9.22
C LEU A 18 2.65 -14.21 8.85
N ILE A 19 2.39 -14.44 7.55
CA ILE A 19 1.57 -15.56 7.09
C ILE A 19 2.27 -16.89 7.37
N ASP A 20 3.59 -16.96 7.09
CA ASP A 20 4.38 -18.18 7.28
C ASP A 20 4.62 -18.49 8.77
N SER A 21 4.65 -17.47 9.62
CA SER A 21 4.90 -17.58 11.06
C SER A 21 4.00 -16.61 11.84
N PRO A 22 2.74 -17.01 12.18
CA PRO A 22 1.75 -16.12 12.80
C PRO A 22 2.11 -15.61 14.20
N ASP A 23 2.94 -16.33 14.92
CA ASP A 23 3.33 -16.02 16.32
C ASP A 23 4.54 -15.07 16.41
N GLN A 24 4.80 -14.28 15.37
CA GLN A 24 5.91 -13.34 15.36
C GLN A 24 5.66 -12.16 16.31
N THR A 25 6.77 -11.56 16.75
CA THR A 25 6.79 -10.31 17.52
C THR A 25 7.04 -9.12 16.60
N VAL A 26 6.84 -7.88 17.11
CA VAL A 26 7.24 -6.64 16.41
C VAL A 26 8.71 -6.67 16.01
N ALA A 27 9.60 -7.17 16.87
CA ALA A 27 11.02 -7.35 16.54
C ALA A 27 11.25 -8.31 15.36
N GLY A 28 10.40 -9.32 15.18
CA GLY A 28 10.38 -10.21 14.02
C GLY A 28 10.03 -9.47 12.74
N LEU A 29 8.98 -8.65 12.74
CA LEU A 29 8.57 -7.82 11.61
C LEU A 29 9.63 -6.78 11.24
N MET A 30 10.35 -6.23 12.22
CA MET A 30 11.43 -5.26 12.01
C MET A 30 12.69 -5.86 11.35
N LYS A 31 12.76 -7.15 11.12
CA LYS A 31 13.78 -7.75 10.22
C LYS A 31 13.52 -7.36 8.76
N HIS A 32 12.26 -7.14 8.41
CA HIS A 32 11.81 -6.75 7.08
C HIS A 32 11.56 -5.25 7.00
N ILE A 33 10.82 -4.67 7.97
CA ILE A 33 10.53 -3.24 8.07
C ILE A 33 11.62 -2.57 8.90
N LYS A 34 12.57 -1.91 8.24
CA LYS A 34 13.71 -1.28 8.92
C LYS A 34 13.34 0.01 9.65
N GLY A 35 12.32 0.69 9.15
CA GLY A 35 11.83 1.97 9.66
C GLY A 35 10.95 2.68 8.65
N PRO A 36 10.49 3.89 8.95
CA PRO A 36 9.77 4.72 7.99
C PRO A 36 10.61 5.08 6.77
N ASP A 37 9.94 5.22 5.64
CA ASP A 37 10.49 5.68 4.36
C ASP A 37 9.77 6.96 3.95
N PHE A 38 10.39 8.10 4.23
CA PHE A 38 9.78 9.40 3.98
C PHE A 38 10.03 9.86 2.54
N PRO A 39 9.00 10.38 1.83
CA PRO A 39 9.11 10.73 0.42
C PRO A 39 10.10 11.89 0.14
N THR A 40 10.39 12.71 1.15
CA THR A 40 11.37 13.82 1.03
C THR A 40 12.79 13.39 1.39
N GLY A 41 13.00 12.11 1.75
CA GLY A 41 14.29 11.61 2.21
C GLY A 41 14.64 12.07 3.63
N GLY A 42 15.95 12.09 3.93
CA GLY A 42 16.47 12.42 5.25
C GLY A 42 17.09 11.22 5.96
N ILE A 43 17.56 11.45 7.18
CA ILE A 43 18.14 10.41 8.05
C ILE A 43 17.30 10.30 9.32
N ILE A 44 16.92 9.10 9.70
CA ILE A 44 16.31 8.80 11.00
C ILE A 44 17.43 8.65 12.02
N LEU A 45 17.34 9.39 13.12
CA LEU A 45 18.36 9.41 14.17
C LEU A 45 18.02 8.49 15.36
N ASN A 46 16.81 7.97 15.43
CA ASN A 46 16.38 7.05 16.49
C ASN A 46 17.20 5.75 16.46
N SER A 47 17.47 5.22 17.63
CA SER A 47 18.01 3.88 17.76
C SER A 47 16.98 2.83 17.30
N LYS A 48 17.46 1.63 16.95
CA LYS A 48 16.56 0.52 16.60
C LYS A 48 15.61 0.17 17.77
N ALA A 49 16.08 0.33 19.00
CA ALA A 49 15.25 0.09 20.20
C ALA A 49 14.14 1.12 20.34
N ASP A 50 14.42 2.41 20.08
CA ASP A 50 13.39 3.46 20.13
C ASP A 50 12.33 3.26 19.06
N LEU A 51 12.72 2.85 17.85
CA LEU A 51 11.78 2.54 16.77
C LEU A 51 10.92 1.31 17.13
N GLN A 52 11.51 0.30 17.74
CA GLN A 52 10.79 -0.89 18.20
C GLN A 52 9.73 -0.52 19.24
N LEU A 53 10.09 0.29 20.24
CA LEU A 53 9.14 0.77 21.25
C LEU A 53 7.98 1.58 20.64
N ALA A 54 8.29 2.44 19.64
CA ALA A 54 7.26 3.17 18.92
C ALA A 54 6.32 2.26 18.15
N TYR A 55 6.83 1.20 17.53
CA TYR A 55 6.03 0.20 16.80
C TYR A 55 5.25 -0.75 17.71
N GLU A 56 5.78 -1.06 18.90
CA GLU A 56 5.07 -1.87 19.89
C GLU A 56 3.94 -1.11 20.57
N SER A 57 4.18 0.15 20.94
CA SER A 57 3.19 0.98 21.63
C SER A 57 2.21 1.70 20.70
N GLY A 58 2.50 1.78 19.39
CA GLY A 58 1.77 2.61 18.45
C GLY A 58 1.90 4.11 18.72
N LEU A 59 2.84 4.53 19.55
CA LEU A 59 3.07 5.93 19.92
C LEU A 59 4.56 6.21 20.06
N GLY A 60 5.02 7.35 19.53
CA GLY A 60 6.42 7.73 19.65
C GLY A 60 6.78 8.97 18.85
N ALA A 61 8.05 9.33 18.88
CA ALA A 61 8.59 10.41 18.06
C ALA A 61 9.78 9.90 17.25
N ILE A 62 9.74 10.14 15.96
CA ILE A 62 10.83 9.79 15.04
C ILE A 62 11.58 11.08 14.71
N LYS A 63 12.85 11.12 15.08
CA LYS A 63 13.72 12.26 14.82
C LYS A 63 14.31 12.13 13.42
N ILE A 64 13.95 13.07 12.56
CA ILE A 64 14.39 13.14 11.16
C ILE A 64 15.33 14.31 10.98
N ARG A 65 16.43 14.10 10.27
CA ARG A 65 17.39 15.13 9.92
C ARG A 65 17.54 15.23 8.41
N GLY A 66 17.63 16.46 7.90
CA GLY A 66 17.90 16.75 6.49
C GLY A 66 19.28 16.27 6.05
N LEU A 67 19.44 16.05 4.75
CA LEU A 67 20.72 15.67 4.14
C LEU A 67 21.44 16.87 3.61
N TRP A 68 22.77 16.84 3.71
CA TRP A 68 23.63 17.88 3.19
C TRP A 68 24.94 17.32 2.64
N LYS A 69 25.57 18.05 1.77
CA LYS A 69 26.91 17.78 1.22
C LYS A 69 27.72 19.06 1.11
N ILE A 70 29.04 18.93 1.02
CA ILE A 70 29.94 20.03 0.76
C ILE A 70 30.25 20.06 -0.74
N GLU A 71 30.22 21.27 -1.32
CA GLU A 71 30.71 21.51 -2.67
C GLU A 71 31.90 22.49 -2.57
N SER A 72 33.01 22.10 -3.19
CA SER A 72 34.19 22.95 -3.31
C SER A 72 34.06 23.84 -4.55
N LEU A 73 34.31 25.15 -4.36
CA LEU A 73 34.29 26.16 -5.42
C LEU A 73 35.73 26.58 -5.79
N PRO A 74 35.91 27.20 -6.96
CA PRO A 74 37.20 27.80 -7.34
C PRO A 74 37.75 28.74 -6.26
N ARG A 75 39.04 28.87 -6.19
CA ARG A 75 39.79 29.72 -5.21
C ARG A 75 39.62 29.27 -3.75
N GLY A 76 39.44 27.98 -3.50
CA GLY A 76 39.34 27.40 -2.15
C GLY A 76 38.08 27.77 -1.36
N LYS A 77 37.08 28.35 -2.02
CA LYS A 77 35.77 28.57 -1.39
C LYS A 77 35.01 27.26 -1.23
N LYS A 78 34.15 27.20 -0.23
CA LYS A 78 33.28 26.06 0.04
C LYS A 78 31.84 26.52 0.22
N GLN A 79 30.92 25.68 -0.14
CA GLN A 79 29.49 25.85 0.14
C GLN A 79 28.87 24.56 0.64
N ILE A 80 27.84 24.68 1.45
CA ILE A 80 27.06 23.54 1.90
C ILE A 80 25.75 23.50 1.07
N ILE A 81 25.40 22.32 0.56
CA ILE A 81 24.21 22.11 -0.18
C ILE A 81 23.28 21.21 0.65
N LEU A 82 22.10 21.72 0.99
CA LEU A 82 21.05 20.87 1.55
C LEU A 82 20.38 20.12 0.39
N THR A 83 20.39 18.80 0.46
CA THR A 83 19.88 17.91 -0.60
C THR A 83 18.56 17.24 -0.22
N ALA A 84 18.21 17.24 1.07
CA ALA A 84 16.90 16.80 1.55
C ALA A 84 16.52 17.61 2.79
N ILE A 85 15.21 17.87 2.91
CA ILE A 85 14.59 18.56 4.03
C ILE A 85 13.68 17.54 4.74
N PRO A 86 13.61 17.55 6.09
CA PRO A 86 12.77 16.63 6.83
C PRO A 86 11.32 16.70 6.38
N TYR A 87 10.64 15.55 6.37
CA TYR A 87 9.23 15.46 6.02
C TYR A 87 8.37 16.40 6.86
N SER A 88 7.34 16.99 6.26
CA SER A 88 6.43 17.99 6.84
C SER A 88 7.04 19.37 7.14
N VAL A 89 8.31 19.62 6.82
CA VAL A 89 8.94 20.94 6.97
C VAL A 89 8.71 21.79 5.72
N ASN A 90 8.26 23.02 5.92
CA ASN A 90 8.10 23.98 4.83
C ASN A 90 9.46 24.58 4.44
N LYS A 91 9.87 24.35 3.19
CA LYS A 91 11.17 24.79 2.66
C LYS A 91 11.35 26.30 2.76
N SER A 92 10.36 27.10 2.36
CA SER A 92 10.45 28.56 2.36
C SER A 92 10.65 29.09 3.78
N ARG A 93 9.86 28.59 4.72
CA ARG A 93 9.98 28.97 6.13
C ARG A 93 11.34 28.58 6.75
N LEU A 94 11.88 27.43 6.34
CA LEU A 94 13.21 27.00 6.75
C LEU A 94 14.28 27.96 6.23
N ILE A 95 14.21 28.39 4.96
CA ILE A 95 15.13 29.34 4.34
C ILE A 95 15.02 30.70 5.02
N GLU A 96 13.81 31.21 5.27
CA GLU A 96 13.59 32.45 6.02
C GLU A 96 14.24 32.39 7.40
N LYS A 97 14.10 31.29 8.11
CA LYS A 97 14.71 31.08 9.43
C LYS A 97 16.23 31.09 9.39
N ILE A 98 16.83 30.51 8.35
CA ILE A 98 18.26 30.53 8.12
C ILE A 98 18.72 31.98 7.80
N ALA A 99 17.97 32.70 6.97
CA ALA A 99 18.26 34.11 6.65
C ALA A 99 18.19 35.01 7.91
N GLU A 100 17.21 34.81 8.79
CA GLU A 100 17.13 35.49 10.09
C GLU A 100 18.40 35.29 10.93
N ILE A 101 18.95 34.04 10.96
CA ILE A 101 20.18 33.72 11.69
C ILE A 101 21.38 34.48 11.11
N ILE A 102 21.43 34.60 9.77
CA ILE A 102 22.47 35.36 9.08
C ILE A 102 22.37 36.86 9.41
N ILE A 103 21.17 37.45 9.25
CA ILE A 103 20.92 38.90 9.52
C ILE A 103 21.25 39.22 10.98
N ALA A 104 20.84 38.38 11.91
CA ALA A 104 21.10 38.51 13.32
C ALA A 104 22.59 38.26 13.71
N LYS A 105 23.42 37.87 12.74
CA LYS A 105 24.86 37.54 12.94
C LYS A 105 25.10 36.49 14.02
N LYS A 106 24.13 35.61 14.27
CA LYS A 106 24.22 34.51 15.27
C LYS A 106 25.21 33.43 14.86
N LEU A 107 25.45 33.31 13.54
CA LEU A 107 26.39 32.34 12.96
C LEU A 107 27.31 33.05 11.93
N PRO A 108 28.38 33.72 12.37
CA PRO A 108 29.24 34.54 11.51
C PRO A 108 29.97 33.77 10.41
N ALA A 109 30.00 32.45 10.51
CA ALA A 109 30.57 31.56 9.51
C ALA A 109 29.68 31.40 8.28
N LEU A 110 28.35 31.58 8.42
CA LEU A 110 27.34 31.52 7.35
C LEU A 110 27.13 32.94 6.80
N THR A 111 27.31 33.12 5.49
CA THR A 111 27.29 34.43 4.85
C THR A 111 26.06 34.68 4.02
N ASP A 112 25.51 33.64 3.39
CA ASP A 112 24.31 33.75 2.54
C ASP A 112 23.57 32.43 2.42
N VAL A 113 22.28 32.49 2.05
CA VAL A 113 21.41 31.33 1.74
C VAL A 113 20.65 31.60 0.46
N ARG A 114 20.67 30.62 -0.46
CA ARG A 114 19.94 30.69 -1.74
C ARG A 114 19.19 29.39 -2.00
N ASP A 115 17.99 29.52 -2.58
CA ASP A 115 17.23 28.38 -3.07
C ASP A 115 17.49 28.21 -4.57
N GLU A 116 18.20 27.17 -4.92
CA GLU A 116 18.47 26.76 -6.31
C GLU A 116 17.76 25.46 -6.67
N SER A 117 16.68 25.14 -5.93
CA SER A 117 15.91 23.90 -6.15
C SER A 117 15.14 23.98 -7.45
N ASP A 118 15.15 22.86 -8.17
CA ASP A 118 14.29 22.54 -9.30
C ASP A 118 13.36 21.36 -8.94
N GLU A 119 13.44 20.25 -9.68
CA GLU A 119 12.78 18.99 -9.31
C GLU A 119 13.39 18.37 -8.04
N LYS A 120 14.65 18.72 -7.72
CA LYS A 120 15.37 18.24 -6.56
C LYS A 120 15.66 19.41 -5.61
N VAL A 121 15.65 19.11 -4.32
CA VAL A 121 16.01 20.07 -3.29
C VAL A 121 17.49 20.44 -3.44
N ARG A 122 17.76 21.73 -3.62
CA ARG A 122 19.10 22.32 -3.66
C ARG A 122 19.08 23.70 -2.97
N VAL A 123 19.28 23.71 -1.67
CA VAL A 123 19.45 24.95 -0.92
C VAL A 123 20.93 25.16 -0.63
N VAL A 124 21.46 26.23 -1.14
CA VAL A 124 22.88 26.57 -1.07
C VAL A 124 23.14 27.49 0.13
N LEU A 125 24.08 27.10 0.97
CA LEU A 125 24.56 27.86 2.10
C LEU A 125 25.99 28.28 1.82
N GLU A 126 26.22 29.59 1.65
CA GLU A 126 27.60 30.14 1.49
C GLU A 126 28.29 30.25 2.84
N ILE A 127 29.47 29.69 2.93
CA ILE A 127 30.26 29.66 4.17
C ILE A 127 31.65 30.25 3.97
N LYS A 128 32.24 30.79 5.03
CA LYS A 128 33.64 31.22 5.03
C LYS A 128 34.58 30.03 4.92
N SER A 129 35.61 30.13 4.11
CA SER A 129 36.56 29.04 3.83
C SER A 129 37.25 28.44 5.06
N THR A 130 37.35 29.19 6.14
CA THR A 130 37.99 28.78 7.41
C THR A 130 37.02 28.17 8.40
N SER A 131 35.75 27.98 8.00
CA SER A 131 34.67 27.52 8.90
C SER A 131 34.68 26.00 9.03
N ASP A 132 34.35 25.53 10.24
CA ASP A 132 34.05 24.13 10.52
C ASP A 132 32.60 23.82 10.13
N GLU A 133 32.43 23.10 9.02
CA GLU A 133 31.14 22.79 8.44
C GLU A 133 30.26 21.98 9.40
N ASN A 134 30.86 21.05 10.17
CA ASN A 134 30.14 20.22 11.11
C ASN A 134 29.60 21.03 12.29
N LYS A 135 30.36 21.99 12.81
CA LYS A 135 29.85 22.88 13.86
C LYS A 135 28.77 23.80 13.37
N LEU A 136 28.88 24.28 12.13
CA LEU A 136 27.85 25.10 11.49
C LEU A 136 26.55 24.31 11.33
N MET A 137 26.62 23.10 10.77
CA MET A 137 25.44 22.25 10.59
C MET A 137 24.84 21.83 11.94
N SER A 138 25.64 21.53 12.95
CA SER A 138 25.15 21.23 14.31
C SER A 138 24.35 22.38 14.91
N TYR A 139 24.79 23.63 14.66
CA TYR A 139 24.03 24.80 15.07
C TYR A 139 22.69 24.92 14.33
N LEU A 140 22.69 24.72 13.00
CA LEU A 140 21.48 24.77 12.19
C LEU A 140 20.49 23.68 12.60
N PHE A 141 20.93 22.45 12.83
CA PHE A 141 20.08 21.36 13.33
C PHE A 141 19.42 21.70 14.66
N LYS A 142 20.11 22.39 15.54
CA LYS A 142 19.59 22.78 16.86
C LYS A 142 18.61 23.95 16.81
N HIS A 143 18.77 24.88 15.85
CA HIS A 143 18.05 26.16 15.85
C HIS A 143 17.07 26.33 14.69
N THR A 144 16.97 25.33 13.81
CA THR A 144 16.03 25.33 12.67
C THR A 144 15.32 23.98 12.56
N GLU A 145 14.34 23.90 11.66
CA GLU A 145 13.57 22.67 11.39
C GLU A 145 14.35 21.67 10.48
N LEU A 146 15.67 21.88 10.23
CA LEU A 146 16.51 20.89 9.54
C LEU A 146 16.66 19.57 10.33
N GLU A 147 16.37 19.57 11.61
CA GLU A 147 16.12 18.40 12.44
C GLU A 147 14.77 18.58 13.10
N ASN A 148 13.87 17.62 12.87
CA ASN A 148 12.49 17.69 13.35
C ASN A 148 12.03 16.35 13.91
N ASN A 149 11.05 16.37 14.81
CA ASN A 149 10.40 15.19 15.36
C ASN A 149 9.07 14.96 14.66
N PHE A 150 8.95 13.84 13.98
CA PHE A 150 7.68 13.34 13.46
C PHE A 150 6.98 12.53 14.55
N GLN A 151 5.80 12.96 14.96
CA GLN A 151 5.00 12.25 15.97
C GLN A 151 4.32 11.04 15.32
N VAL A 152 4.59 9.87 15.84
CA VAL A 152 3.92 8.61 15.47
C VAL A 152 2.72 8.41 16.37
N ASN A 153 1.57 8.16 15.78
CA ASN A 153 0.34 7.82 16.50
C ASN A 153 -0.52 6.89 15.65
N PHE A 154 -0.54 5.62 15.99
CA PHE A 154 -1.22 4.55 15.27
C PHE A 154 -2.67 4.37 15.72
N ASN A 155 -3.41 5.46 15.86
CA ASN A 155 -4.85 5.39 16.06
C ASN A 155 -5.52 4.96 14.75
N CYS A 156 -6.08 3.76 14.74
CA CYS A 156 -6.74 3.14 13.61
C CYS A 156 -8.23 2.97 13.91
N LEU A 157 -9.03 2.86 12.84
CA LEU A 157 -10.40 2.37 12.93
C LEU A 157 -10.38 0.88 12.60
N LYS A 158 -10.83 0.04 13.52
CA LYS A 158 -11.05 -1.37 13.26
C LYS A 158 -12.23 -1.56 12.29
N PRO A 159 -12.37 -2.72 11.66
CA PRO A 159 -13.56 -3.03 10.83
C PRO A 159 -14.90 -2.88 11.58
N SER A 160 -14.89 -2.94 12.92
CA SER A 160 -16.05 -2.65 13.79
C SER A 160 -16.43 -1.17 13.83
N GLY A 161 -15.55 -0.26 13.37
CA GLY A 161 -15.72 1.19 13.46
C GLY A 161 -15.18 1.80 14.77
N GLU A 162 -14.64 1.00 15.66
CA GLU A 162 -14.07 1.47 16.93
C GLU A 162 -12.65 2.03 16.72
N PRO A 163 -12.36 3.25 17.23
CA PRO A 163 -11.01 3.79 17.20
C PRO A 163 -10.15 3.12 18.28
N GLU A 164 -9.01 2.60 17.89
CA GLU A 164 -8.06 1.98 18.81
C GLU A 164 -6.63 2.29 18.38
N ARG A 165 -5.73 2.39 19.36
CA ARG A 165 -4.30 2.52 19.11
C ARG A 165 -3.70 1.12 19.03
N LEU A 166 -3.16 0.79 17.87
CA LEU A 166 -2.62 -0.54 17.57
C LEU A 166 -1.09 -0.50 17.45
N SER A 167 -0.45 -1.59 17.78
CA SER A 167 0.94 -1.85 17.43
C SER A 167 1.09 -2.14 15.92
N LEU A 168 2.30 -2.07 15.40
CA LEU A 168 2.57 -2.46 14.01
C LEU A 168 2.14 -3.89 13.72
N LEU A 169 2.35 -4.81 14.66
CA LEU A 169 1.95 -6.21 14.53
C LEU A 169 0.44 -6.35 14.41
N GLU A 170 -0.32 -5.71 15.30
CA GLU A 170 -1.79 -5.76 15.27
C GLU A 170 -2.36 -5.16 13.98
N ILE A 171 -1.77 -4.07 13.48
CA ILE A 171 -2.17 -3.49 12.19
C ILE A 171 -1.98 -4.51 11.06
N CYS A 172 -0.83 -5.18 11.01
CA CYS A 172 -0.55 -6.22 10.01
C CYS A 172 -1.52 -7.41 10.14
N GLN A 173 -1.82 -7.84 11.36
CA GLN A 173 -2.77 -8.94 11.62
C GLN A 173 -4.20 -8.58 11.19
N GLU A 174 -4.69 -7.39 11.55
CA GLU A 174 -6.02 -6.93 11.13
C GLU A 174 -6.11 -6.75 9.61
N PHE A 175 -5.04 -6.27 8.96
CA PHE A 175 -4.97 -6.20 7.50
C PHE A 175 -5.07 -7.60 6.86
N LEU A 176 -4.31 -8.58 7.34
CA LEU A 176 -4.35 -9.95 6.82
C LEU A 176 -5.72 -10.60 7.03
N LYS A 177 -6.31 -10.42 8.21
CA LYS A 177 -7.67 -10.90 8.52
C LYS A 177 -8.71 -10.31 7.57
N PHE A 178 -8.71 -8.99 7.39
CA PHE A 178 -9.59 -8.32 6.45
C PHE A 178 -9.36 -8.79 5.01
N ARG A 179 -8.09 -8.90 4.60
CA ARG A 179 -7.73 -9.35 3.25
C ARG A 179 -8.20 -10.76 2.96
N THR A 180 -8.05 -11.67 3.93
CA THR A 180 -8.55 -13.05 3.84
C THR A 180 -10.07 -13.08 3.63
N GLN A 181 -10.83 -12.28 4.40
CA GLN A 181 -12.28 -12.20 4.23
C GLN A 181 -12.68 -11.70 2.84
N VAL A 182 -11.99 -10.68 2.32
CA VAL A 182 -12.27 -10.12 0.98
C VAL A 182 -11.97 -11.14 -0.10
N ILE A 183 -10.83 -11.85 -0.02
CA ILE A 183 -10.46 -12.88 -0.99
C ILE A 183 -11.45 -14.05 -0.95
N THR A 184 -11.79 -14.54 0.24
CA THR A 184 -12.78 -15.62 0.40
C THR A 184 -14.13 -15.26 -0.21
N ARG A 185 -14.60 -14.03 0.04
CA ARG A 185 -15.87 -13.54 -0.54
C ARG A 185 -15.81 -13.50 -2.07
N ARG A 186 -14.71 -13.02 -2.64
CA ARG A 186 -14.49 -13.00 -4.09
C ARG A 186 -14.48 -14.40 -4.67
N LEU A 187 -13.70 -15.32 -4.08
CA LEU A 187 -13.59 -16.69 -4.58
C LEU A 187 -14.92 -17.44 -4.48
N ASN A 188 -15.70 -17.25 -3.41
CA ASN A 188 -17.04 -17.84 -3.28
C ASN A 188 -18.01 -17.31 -4.35
N PHE A 189 -17.92 -16.03 -4.70
CA PHE A 189 -18.72 -15.46 -5.78
C PHE A 189 -18.33 -16.06 -7.15
N GLU A 190 -17.02 -16.12 -7.45
CA GLU A 190 -16.51 -16.73 -8.68
C GLU A 190 -16.89 -18.22 -8.78
N LEU A 191 -16.77 -18.95 -7.66
CA LEU A 191 -17.16 -20.37 -7.57
C LEU A 191 -18.64 -20.55 -7.90
N ALA A 192 -19.53 -19.77 -7.28
CA ALA A 192 -20.97 -19.87 -7.54
C ALA A 192 -21.33 -19.63 -9.02
N LEU A 193 -20.64 -18.69 -9.68
CA LEU A 193 -20.82 -18.46 -11.13
C LEU A 193 -20.38 -19.66 -11.97
N ILE A 194 -19.25 -20.27 -11.63
CA ILE A 194 -18.72 -21.45 -12.33
C ILE A 194 -19.62 -22.66 -12.10
N GLU A 195 -20.07 -22.88 -10.86
CA GLU A 195 -20.98 -23.98 -10.52
C GLU A 195 -22.29 -23.86 -11.28
N LYS A 196 -22.88 -22.65 -11.36
CA LYS A 196 -24.08 -22.41 -12.16
C LYS A 196 -23.86 -22.74 -13.63
N ARG A 197 -22.72 -22.34 -14.20
CA ARG A 197 -22.37 -22.65 -15.59
C ARG A 197 -22.17 -24.16 -15.80
N LEU A 198 -21.44 -24.81 -14.90
CA LEU A 198 -21.22 -26.25 -14.94
C LEU A 198 -22.54 -27.03 -14.86
N HIS A 199 -23.45 -26.60 -13.98
CA HIS A 199 -24.77 -27.19 -13.82
C HIS A 199 -25.58 -27.18 -15.14
N LEU A 200 -25.54 -26.09 -15.91
CA LEU A 200 -26.16 -26.03 -17.23
C LEU A 200 -25.44 -26.91 -18.26
N LEU A 201 -24.09 -26.91 -18.25
CA LEU A 201 -23.31 -27.71 -19.18
C LEU A 201 -23.50 -29.21 -18.98
N THR A 202 -23.70 -29.69 -17.75
CA THR A 202 -24.00 -31.09 -17.48
C THR A 202 -25.33 -31.49 -18.09
N ALA A 203 -26.32 -30.60 -18.04
CA ALA A 203 -27.64 -30.88 -18.70
C ALA A 203 -27.50 -30.94 -20.22
N PHE A 204 -26.69 -30.05 -20.81
CA PHE A 204 -26.41 -30.10 -22.24
C PHE A 204 -25.71 -31.41 -22.63
N ALA A 205 -24.72 -31.86 -21.88
CA ALA A 205 -24.05 -33.14 -22.13
C ALA A 205 -25.04 -34.32 -22.11
N VAL A 206 -25.99 -34.34 -21.16
CA VAL A 206 -27.04 -35.38 -21.10
C VAL A 206 -27.94 -35.35 -22.34
N ILE A 207 -28.39 -34.17 -22.75
CA ILE A 207 -29.24 -34.00 -23.94
C ILE A 207 -28.51 -34.36 -25.23
N PHE A 208 -27.22 -33.96 -25.39
CA PHE A 208 -26.46 -34.27 -26.59
C PHE A 208 -26.21 -35.77 -26.78
N ASN A 209 -26.02 -36.52 -25.69
CA ASN A 209 -25.89 -37.97 -25.78
C ASN A 209 -27.15 -38.68 -26.32
N GLU A 210 -28.34 -38.07 -26.18
CA GLU A 210 -29.63 -38.62 -26.66
C GLU A 210 -30.43 -37.56 -27.44
N LEU A 211 -29.77 -36.81 -28.32
CA LEU A 211 -30.33 -35.64 -29.01
C LEU A 211 -31.62 -36.01 -29.82
N ASP A 212 -31.61 -37.14 -30.52
CA ASP A 212 -32.75 -37.59 -31.31
C ASP A 212 -34.02 -37.81 -30.43
N LYS A 213 -33.82 -38.31 -29.21
CA LYS A 213 -34.95 -38.49 -28.28
C LYS A 213 -35.46 -37.15 -27.78
N ALA A 214 -34.54 -36.23 -27.43
CA ALA A 214 -34.89 -34.88 -27.01
C ALA A 214 -35.71 -34.15 -28.09
N LEU A 215 -35.28 -34.22 -29.35
CA LEU A 215 -35.97 -33.61 -30.49
C LEU A 215 -37.34 -34.24 -30.73
N LYS A 216 -37.49 -35.58 -30.61
CA LYS A 216 -38.76 -36.25 -30.70
C LYS A 216 -39.73 -35.79 -29.60
N LEU A 217 -39.29 -35.68 -28.37
CA LEU A 217 -40.11 -35.18 -27.25
C LEU A 217 -40.58 -33.74 -27.49
N ILE A 218 -39.70 -32.85 -27.95
CA ILE A 218 -40.03 -31.46 -28.25
C ILE A 218 -41.05 -31.39 -29.39
N ARG A 219 -40.83 -32.12 -30.51
CA ARG A 219 -41.75 -32.14 -31.66
C ARG A 219 -43.13 -32.75 -31.38
N SER A 220 -43.20 -33.70 -30.45
CA SER A 220 -44.44 -34.32 -30.03
C SER A 220 -45.27 -33.50 -29.03
N SER A 221 -44.74 -32.35 -28.60
CA SER A 221 -45.37 -31.48 -27.61
C SER A 221 -46.20 -30.39 -28.29
N LYS A 222 -47.39 -30.10 -27.72
CA LYS A 222 -48.32 -29.08 -28.25
C LYS A 222 -48.01 -27.66 -27.74
N SER A 223 -47.19 -27.54 -26.68
CA SER A 223 -46.79 -26.26 -26.06
C SER A 223 -45.40 -26.34 -25.49
N ARG A 224 -44.78 -25.13 -25.25
CA ARG A 224 -43.48 -25.03 -24.56
C ARG A 224 -43.53 -25.67 -23.15
N LYS A 225 -44.63 -25.49 -22.43
CA LYS A 225 -44.83 -26.06 -21.11
C LYS A 225 -44.83 -27.59 -21.12
N GLU A 226 -45.53 -28.20 -22.06
CA GLU A 226 -45.55 -29.66 -22.23
C GLU A 226 -44.18 -30.22 -22.62
N ALA A 227 -43.42 -29.50 -23.50
CA ALA A 227 -42.08 -29.88 -23.86
C ALA A 227 -41.15 -29.81 -22.64
N HIS A 228 -41.28 -28.78 -21.82
CA HIS A 228 -40.52 -28.59 -20.60
C HIS A 228 -40.75 -29.76 -19.61
N GLU A 229 -42.00 -30.06 -19.31
CA GLU A 229 -42.38 -31.18 -18.39
C GLU A 229 -41.90 -32.54 -18.92
N LYS A 230 -42.00 -32.82 -20.23
CA LYS A 230 -41.53 -34.07 -20.83
C LYS A 230 -39.98 -34.21 -20.76
N LEU A 231 -39.24 -33.13 -21.03
CA LEU A 231 -37.78 -33.14 -20.93
C LEU A 231 -37.32 -33.33 -19.50
N GLN A 232 -37.92 -32.62 -18.54
CA GLN A 232 -37.60 -32.74 -17.13
C GLN A 232 -37.77 -34.18 -16.65
N ASN A 233 -38.94 -34.77 -16.94
CA ASN A 233 -39.24 -36.11 -16.48
C ASN A 233 -38.35 -37.19 -17.11
N TYR A 234 -38.05 -37.06 -18.39
CA TYR A 234 -37.27 -38.07 -19.12
C TYR A 234 -35.79 -38.01 -18.78
N PHE A 235 -35.20 -36.80 -18.79
CA PHE A 235 -33.78 -36.60 -18.57
C PHE A 235 -33.40 -36.29 -17.11
N LYS A 236 -34.41 -36.22 -16.22
CA LYS A 236 -34.26 -35.86 -14.79
C LYS A 236 -33.55 -34.54 -14.59
N LEU A 237 -33.90 -33.55 -15.40
CA LEU A 237 -33.36 -32.20 -15.35
C LEU A 237 -34.21 -31.35 -14.40
N ASP A 238 -33.59 -30.28 -13.88
CA ASP A 238 -34.34 -29.26 -13.15
C ASP A 238 -34.91 -28.18 -14.08
N ASP A 239 -35.56 -27.19 -13.46
CA ASP A 239 -36.28 -26.13 -14.17
C ASP A 239 -35.31 -25.19 -14.94
N ASP A 240 -34.19 -24.78 -14.29
CA ASP A 240 -33.18 -23.94 -14.89
C ASP A 240 -32.49 -24.64 -16.08
N GLN A 241 -32.13 -25.89 -15.92
CA GLN A 241 -31.51 -26.73 -16.94
C GLN A 241 -32.44 -26.91 -18.16
N THR A 242 -33.69 -27.24 -17.92
CA THR A 242 -34.69 -27.49 -18.98
C THR A 242 -35.01 -26.19 -19.73
N SER A 243 -35.16 -25.10 -19.02
CA SER A 243 -35.36 -23.77 -19.62
C SER A 243 -34.19 -23.36 -20.51
N ALA A 244 -32.97 -23.56 -20.04
CA ALA A 244 -31.76 -23.26 -20.81
C ALA A 244 -31.65 -24.10 -22.09
N ILE A 245 -32.04 -25.39 -22.04
CA ILE A 245 -32.09 -26.29 -23.21
C ILE A 245 -33.09 -25.80 -24.24
N LEU A 246 -34.30 -25.42 -23.83
CA LEU A 246 -35.35 -24.92 -24.72
C LEU A 246 -35.02 -23.54 -25.35
N GLU A 247 -34.06 -22.83 -24.80
CA GLU A 247 -33.60 -21.53 -25.29
C GLU A 247 -32.39 -21.62 -26.21
N ILE A 248 -31.82 -22.83 -26.41
CA ILE A 248 -30.70 -23.02 -27.33
C ILE A 248 -31.12 -22.73 -28.77
N PRO A 249 -30.46 -21.84 -29.49
CA PRO A 249 -30.68 -21.64 -30.91
C PRO A 249 -30.32 -22.91 -31.70
N LEU A 250 -31.20 -23.35 -32.64
CA LEU A 250 -31.02 -24.56 -33.45
C LEU A 250 -29.66 -24.64 -34.18
N TYR A 251 -29.11 -23.49 -34.61
CA TYR A 251 -27.81 -23.46 -35.30
C TYR A 251 -26.64 -23.92 -34.43
N ARG A 252 -26.76 -23.80 -33.09
CA ARG A 252 -25.73 -24.28 -32.17
C ARG A 252 -25.76 -25.80 -31.96
N LEU A 253 -26.86 -26.43 -32.32
CA LEU A 253 -27.00 -27.88 -32.25
C LEU A 253 -26.34 -28.60 -33.44
N VAL A 254 -26.13 -27.88 -34.58
CA VAL A 254 -25.61 -28.43 -35.84
C VAL A 254 -24.07 -28.37 -35.91
N GLY A 255 -23.42 -27.58 -35.07
CA GLY A 255 -21.98 -27.32 -35.13
C GLY A 255 -21.16 -27.89 -33.97
N MET A 256 -21.70 -28.86 -33.24
CA MET A 256 -20.99 -29.47 -32.10
C MET A 256 -20.71 -30.97 -32.38
N GLU A 257 -20.00 -31.24 -33.48
CA GLU A 257 -19.23 -32.46 -33.68
C GLU A 257 -17.83 -32.32 -33.10
#